data_a28f988ad170892959b9096704eeb985
#
_entry.id   a28f988ad170892959b9096704eeb985
#
_cell.length_a   1.000
_cell.length_b   1.000
_cell.length_c   1.000
_cell.angle_alpha   90.00
_cell.angle_beta   90.00
_cell.angle_gamma   90.00
#
_symmetry.space_group_name_H-M   'P 1'
#
loop_
_entity.id
_entity.type
_entity.pdbx_description
1 polymer ?
#
loop_
_entity_poly.entity_id
_entity_poly.type
_entity_poly.pdbx_seq_one_letter_code
_entity_poly.pdbx_strand_id
1 'polypeptide(L)'
;MFNRRNFLKYLGLGSISLSVTKNIFARIDGLDPIKGNGNQNSQLTPSETQRILPRALKDGSLVAIASPASPVSAWNLANTVNLLKKNGFKVEIGPIAKNQNNKNHYLAATDEARATELMQFFERQDVDAIICARGGYGSMRILDKLDYEIIKRNPKILIGFSDLTALLNAVYAKTNIVCFHGPVGVSTIDDFSLNSLKSVITKKETLFSAKLDEMKVINEGTCEGFIQGGNLRMISSTLGTPYEIQSDDAILFLEDVSEHAYEIDRMIMQLLLAGKMKNIRGIVFGKFKNLNVRKSFYPNRGKTIHEVINELCKPLGIPLVYDFPFGHVSSKVTLPIGIKARIDTNKKSFEILESAVS
;
A
#
# COMPACT_ATOMS: atom_id res chain seq x y z
N MET A 1 2.03 -19.51 48.25
CA MET A 1 1.50 -20.73 47.62
C MET A 1 0.01 -20.55 47.34
N PHE A 2 -0.37 -20.16 46.15
CA PHE A 2 -1.78 -20.04 45.75
C PHE A 2 -2.25 -21.39 45.20
N ASN A 3 -3.27 -21.97 45.87
CA ASN A 3 -3.74 -23.32 45.60
C ASN A 3 -4.79 -23.33 44.51
N ARG A 4 -4.55 -24.06 43.43
CA ARG A 4 -5.40 -24.22 42.21
C ARG A 4 -6.82 -24.73 42.47
N ARG A 5 -7.14 -25.21 43.68
CA ARG A 5 -8.46 -25.78 44.02
C ARG A 5 -9.57 -24.76 44.35
N ASN A 6 -9.21 -23.50 44.61
CA ASN A 6 -10.22 -22.47 44.98
C ASN A 6 -10.72 -21.64 43.78
N PHE A 7 -10.15 -21.78 42.60
CA PHE A 7 -10.58 -21.05 41.40
C PHE A 7 -11.85 -21.63 40.74
N LEU A 8 -12.07 -22.93 40.92
CA LEU A 8 -13.18 -23.65 40.26
C LEU A 8 -14.55 -23.55 41.04
N LYS A 9 -14.65 -22.89 42.18
CA LYS A 9 -15.90 -22.76 42.96
C LYS A 9 -16.70 -21.52 42.62
N TYR A 10 -16.26 -20.62 41.75
CA TYR A 10 -16.96 -19.42 41.34
C TYR A 10 -17.59 -19.44 39.94
N LEU A 11 -17.57 -20.58 39.26
CA LEU A 11 -18.31 -20.77 38.00
C LEU A 11 -19.62 -21.53 38.25
N GLY A 12 -20.52 -20.87 38.97
CA GLY A 12 -21.90 -21.30 39.14
C GLY A 12 -22.75 -20.75 38.00
N LEU A 13 -23.22 -21.63 37.13
CA LEU A 13 -24.50 -21.67 36.39
C LEU A 13 -25.27 -20.33 36.27
N GLY A 14 -25.25 -19.75 35.10
CA GLY A 14 -26.18 -18.75 34.63
C GLY A 14 -26.29 -18.80 33.13
N SER A 15 -27.33 -19.48 32.64
CA SER A 15 -27.75 -19.47 31.23
C SER A 15 -28.10 -18.02 30.83
N ILE A 16 -27.31 -17.40 29.95
CA ILE A 16 -27.63 -16.13 29.31
C ILE A 16 -27.70 -16.35 27.79
N SER A 17 -28.93 -16.15 27.32
CA SER A 17 -29.37 -16.31 25.95
C SER A 17 -28.75 -15.29 24.99
N LEU A 18 -28.74 -15.66 23.71
CA LEU A 18 -28.38 -14.89 22.51
C LEU A 18 -28.96 -13.46 22.48
N SER A 19 -28.22 -12.47 22.93
CA SER A 19 -28.46 -11.06 22.62
C SER A 19 -27.20 -10.20 22.58
N VAL A 20 -26.01 -10.80 22.39
CA VAL A 20 -24.71 -10.11 22.51
C VAL A 20 -24.27 -9.43 21.21
N THR A 21 -24.87 -9.74 20.07
CA THR A 21 -24.39 -9.24 18.78
C THR A 21 -24.83 -7.82 18.39
N LYS A 22 -25.79 -7.21 19.10
CA LYS A 22 -26.23 -5.84 18.81
C LYS A 22 -25.52 -4.74 19.62
N ASN A 23 -24.79 -5.08 20.68
CA ASN A 23 -24.23 -4.09 21.61
C ASN A 23 -22.75 -3.74 21.41
N ILE A 24 -22.05 -4.39 20.49
CA ILE A 24 -20.63 -4.06 20.23
C ILE A 24 -20.51 -2.76 19.43
N PHE A 25 -21.40 -2.50 18.48
CA PHE A 25 -21.37 -1.28 17.70
C PHE A 25 -21.88 -0.03 18.43
N ALA A 26 -22.82 -0.18 19.37
CA ALA A 26 -23.32 0.93 20.18
C ALA A 26 -22.31 1.46 21.24
N ARG A 27 -21.23 0.76 21.50
CA ARG A 27 -20.18 1.17 22.45
C ARG A 27 -19.05 1.98 21.81
N ILE A 28 -18.97 2.02 20.49
CA ILE A 28 -17.94 2.80 19.78
C ILE A 28 -18.32 4.30 19.74
N ASP A 29 -19.60 4.63 19.76
CA ASP A 29 -20.07 6.03 19.77
C ASP A 29 -19.93 6.74 21.15
N GLY A 30 -19.55 6.03 22.20
CA GLY A 30 -19.46 6.53 23.57
C GLY A 30 -18.04 6.67 24.15
N LEU A 31 -17.00 6.43 23.36
CA LEU A 31 -15.63 6.71 23.78
C LEU A 31 -15.29 8.16 23.41
N ASP A 32 -15.43 9.06 24.38
CA ASP A 32 -14.81 10.38 24.25
C ASP A 32 -13.31 10.20 23.93
N PRO A 33 -12.79 10.90 22.92
CA PRO A 33 -11.37 10.85 22.62
C PRO A 33 -10.60 11.33 23.84
N ILE A 34 -9.61 10.57 24.28
CA ILE A 34 -8.67 10.99 25.33
C ILE A 34 -8.19 12.38 24.94
N LYS A 35 -8.56 13.39 25.75
CA LYS A 35 -8.08 14.77 25.57
C LYS A 35 -6.58 14.80 25.86
N GLY A 36 -5.78 14.45 24.86
CA GLY A 36 -4.39 14.84 24.81
C GLY A 36 -4.34 16.34 24.56
N ASN A 37 -3.71 17.11 25.44
CA ASN A 37 -3.31 18.49 25.17
C ASN A 37 -2.29 18.50 24.01
N GLY A 38 -2.80 18.46 22.80
CA GLY A 38 -2.04 18.59 21.57
C GLY A 38 -2.54 19.83 20.83
N ASN A 39 -1.65 20.72 20.50
CA ASN A 39 -1.88 21.84 19.61
C ASN A 39 -2.83 21.43 18.48
N GLN A 40 -3.94 22.14 18.36
CA GLN A 40 -4.82 22.07 17.19
C GLN A 40 -4.10 22.68 15.97
N ASN A 41 -3.17 21.92 15.40
CA ASN A 41 -2.94 22.03 13.98
C ASN A 41 -4.09 21.26 13.32
N SER A 42 -5.09 21.98 12.83
CA SER A 42 -6.09 21.45 11.91
C SER A 42 -5.34 20.83 10.73
N GLN A 43 -5.15 19.51 10.75
CA GLN A 43 -4.65 18.79 9.57
C GLN A 43 -5.74 18.96 8.51
N LEU A 44 -5.45 19.77 7.51
CA LEU A 44 -6.26 19.92 6.31
C LEU A 44 -6.51 18.52 5.72
N THR A 45 -7.74 18.24 5.35
CA THR A 45 -8.07 16.99 4.68
C THR A 45 -7.28 16.87 3.36
N PRO A 46 -6.96 15.68 2.84
CA PRO A 46 -6.25 15.51 1.57
C PRO A 46 -6.89 16.24 0.38
N SER A 47 -8.19 16.57 0.47
CA SER A 47 -8.93 17.35 -0.52
C SER A 47 -8.56 18.84 -0.54
N GLU A 48 -7.96 19.38 0.52
CA GLU A 48 -7.64 20.81 0.67
C GLU A 48 -6.16 21.11 0.41
N THR A 49 -5.29 20.10 0.46
CA THR A 49 -3.87 20.27 0.12
C THR A 49 -3.62 20.03 -1.36
N GLN A 50 -3.03 21.01 -2.03
CA GLN A 50 -2.67 20.88 -3.44
C GLN A 50 -1.66 19.74 -3.62
N ARG A 51 -2.05 18.67 -4.34
CA ARG A 51 -1.17 17.56 -4.70
C ARG A 51 -0.08 18.04 -5.65
N ILE A 52 1.10 17.48 -5.48
CA ILE A 52 2.24 17.74 -6.35
C ILE A 52 2.36 16.59 -7.36
N LEU A 53 2.13 16.91 -8.62
CA LEU A 53 2.27 15.95 -9.71
C LEU A 53 3.73 15.94 -10.20
N PRO A 54 4.42 14.80 -10.21
CA PRO A 54 5.73 14.72 -10.82
C PRO A 54 5.63 14.91 -12.34
N ARG A 55 6.73 15.30 -12.98
CA ARG A 55 6.76 15.48 -14.43
C ARG A 55 6.53 14.16 -15.16
N ALA A 56 5.71 14.18 -16.22
CA ALA A 56 5.48 13.04 -17.10
C ALA A 56 6.77 12.58 -17.78
N LEU A 57 6.95 11.26 -17.92
CA LEU A 57 8.05 10.71 -18.71
C LEU A 57 7.77 10.86 -20.21
N LYS A 58 8.86 11.09 -20.95
CA LYS A 58 8.89 11.16 -22.40
C LYS A 58 10.06 10.32 -22.93
N ASP A 59 10.13 10.15 -24.22
CA ASP A 59 11.27 9.46 -24.85
C ASP A 59 12.59 10.13 -24.44
N GLY A 60 13.55 9.30 -24.04
CA GLY A 60 14.85 9.74 -23.54
C GLY A 60 14.88 10.11 -22.04
N SER A 61 13.74 10.11 -21.32
CA SER A 61 13.71 10.31 -19.86
C SER A 61 14.60 9.30 -19.15
N LEU A 62 15.32 9.76 -18.12
CA LEU A 62 16.20 8.92 -17.30
C LEU A 62 15.45 8.32 -16.12
N VAL A 63 15.39 7.00 -16.07
CA VAL A 63 14.84 6.20 -14.97
C VAL A 63 16.00 5.63 -14.15
N ALA A 64 16.10 6.03 -12.90
CA ALA A 64 17.04 5.46 -11.94
C ALA A 64 16.43 4.26 -11.22
N ILE A 65 17.23 3.22 -10.93
CA ILE A 65 16.82 2.07 -10.13
C ILE A 65 17.55 2.12 -8.80
N ALA A 66 16.82 2.42 -7.71
CA ALA A 66 17.31 2.53 -6.35
C ALA A 66 17.03 1.28 -5.53
N SER A 67 17.86 1.00 -4.53
CA SER A 67 17.75 -0.18 -3.65
C SER A 67 17.43 0.18 -2.19
N PRO A 68 16.25 0.74 -1.89
CA PRO A 68 15.93 1.24 -0.53
C PRO A 68 15.58 0.15 0.49
N ALA A 69 15.44 -1.11 0.07
CA ALA A 69 14.96 -2.23 0.89
C ALA A 69 15.90 -3.45 0.82
N SER A 70 15.41 -4.61 0.38
CA SER A 70 16.19 -5.85 0.29
C SER A 70 17.18 -5.87 -0.88
N PRO A 71 18.24 -6.68 -0.82
CA PRO A 71 19.25 -6.77 -1.87
C PRO A 71 18.69 -7.37 -3.16
N VAL A 72 19.25 -6.94 -4.25
CA VAL A 72 18.99 -7.46 -5.59
C VAL A 72 20.30 -7.49 -6.38
N SER A 73 20.48 -8.48 -7.23
CA SER A 73 21.61 -8.47 -8.18
C SER A 73 21.23 -7.70 -9.46
N ALA A 74 22.23 -7.10 -10.11
CA ALA A 74 22.00 -6.42 -11.39
C ALA A 74 21.42 -7.36 -12.45
N TRP A 75 21.75 -8.65 -12.39
CA TRP A 75 21.18 -9.70 -13.26
C TRP A 75 19.65 -9.78 -13.15
N ASN A 76 19.11 -9.72 -11.92
CA ASN A 76 17.67 -9.77 -11.70
C ASN A 76 16.92 -8.54 -12.25
N LEU A 77 17.64 -7.44 -12.52
CA LEU A 77 17.08 -6.21 -13.08
C LEU A 77 17.10 -6.20 -14.62
N ALA A 78 17.80 -7.14 -15.26
CA ALA A 78 18.05 -7.11 -16.71
C ALA A 78 16.75 -7.03 -17.54
N ASN A 79 15.74 -7.80 -17.16
CA ASN A 79 14.45 -7.81 -17.88
C ASN A 79 13.76 -6.44 -17.82
N THR A 80 13.66 -5.84 -16.64
CA THR A 80 13.06 -4.51 -16.48
C THR A 80 13.89 -3.43 -17.16
N VAL A 81 15.22 -3.48 -17.06
CA VAL A 81 16.12 -2.56 -17.76
C VAL A 81 15.90 -2.62 -19.27
N ASN A 82 15.86 -3.83 -19.84
CA ASN A 82 15.65 -4.03 -21.27
C ASN A 82 14.26 -3.57 -21.71
N LEU A 83 13.23 -3.85 -20.90
CA LEU A 83 11.86 -3.41 -21.17
C LEU A 83 11.75 -1.87 -21.19
N LEU A 84 12.34 -1.20 -20.20
CA LEU A 84 12.32 0.27 -20.12
C LEU A 84 13.08 0.89 -21.32
N LYS A 85 14.25 0.35 -21.67
CA LYS A 85 15.03 0.80 -22.83
C LYS A 85 14.26 0.60 -24.15
N LYS A 86 13.59 -0.55 -24.32
CA LYS A 86 12.74 -0.83 -25.50
C LYS A 86 11.56 0.16 -25.60
N ASN A 87 11.14 0.71 -24.47
CA ASN A 87 10.06 1.71 -24.40
C ASN A 87 10.56 3.17 -24.42
N GLY A 88 11.81 3.41 -24.89
CA GLY A 88 12.34 4.74 -25.14
C GLY A 88 13.01 5.41 -23.93
N PHE A 89 13.11 4.76 -22.78
CA PHE A 89 13.71 5.34 -21.57
C PHE A 89 15.21 5.03 -21.47
N LYS A 90 15.96 5.98 -20.94
CA LYS A 90 17.32 5.73 -20.43
C LYS A 90 17.22 5.11 -19.04
N VAL A 91 18.14 4.20 -18.71
CA VAL A 91 18.11 3.52 -17.41
C VAL A 91 19.46 3.55 -16.74
N GLU A 92 19.49 3.96 -15.48
CA GLU A 92 20.65 3.90 -14.61
C GLU A 92 20.36 2.99 -13.41
N ILE A 93 21.22 1.98 -13.20
CA ILE A 93 21.14 1.14 -11.99
C ILE A 93 22.00 1.80 -10.92
N GLY A 94 21.44 1.98 -9.73
CA GLY A 94 22.13 2.55 -8.58
C GLY A 94 23.36 1.74 -8.12
N PRO A 95 24.31 2.37 -7.45
CA PRO A 95 25.55 1.72 -7.03
C PRO A 95 25.33 0.56 -6.07
N ILE A 96 24.30 0.60 -5.20
CA ILE A 96 23.99 -0.49 -4.27
C ILE A 96 23.62 -1.77 -5.03
N ALA A 97 22.74 -1.68 -6.05
CA ALA A 97 22.34 -2.84 -6.84
C ALA A 97 23.49 -3.36 -7.73
N LYS A 98 24.46 -2.52 -8.10
CA LYS A 98 25.66 -2.93 -8.83
C LYS A 98 26.68 -3.66 -7.96
N ASN A 99 26.70 -3.36 -6.64
CA ASN A 99 27.68 -3.93 -5.72
C ASN A 99 27.18 -5.27 -5.17
N GLN A 100 27.69 -6.38 -5.74
CA GLN A 100 27.30 -7.73 -5.35
C GLN A 100 27.94 -8.23 -4.04
N ASN A 101 28.90 -7.47 -3.46
CA ASN A 101 29.62 -7.86 -2.24
C ASN A 101 28.89 -7.48 -0.94
N ASN A 102 27.58 -7.32 -0.99
CA ASN A 102 26.78 -6.91 0.16
C ASN A 102 26.69 -8.01 1.22
N LYS A 103 27.28 -7.75 2.40
CA LYS A 103 27.29 -8.66 3.55
C LYS A 103 26.09 -8.43 4.50
N ASN A 104 25.17 -7.52 4.16
CA ASN A 104 24.06 -7.11 5.05
C ASN A 104 22.85 -8.07 5.01
N HIS A 105 23.02 -9.32 4.57
CA HIS A 105 22.02 -10.39 4.56
C HIS A 105 20.70 -9.98 3.86
N TYR A 106 19.68 -9.53 4.62
CA TYR A 106 18.35 -9.18 4.11
C TYR A 106 18.19 -7.70 3.73
N LEU A 107 19.16 -6.83 4.04
CA LEU A 107 19.18 -5.41 3.64
C LEU A 107 20.12 -5.19 2.46
N ALA A 108 19.73 -4.32 1.52
CA ALA A 108 20.55 -4.01 0.34
C ALA A 108 21.89 -3.35 0.70
N ALA A 109 21.92 -2.55 1.77
CA ALA A 109 23.10 -1.90 2.36
C ALA A 109 22.76 -1.42 3.78
N THR A 110 23.62 -0.62 4.41
CA THR A 110 23.27 0.09 5.66
C THR A 110 22.10 1.05 5.41
N ASP A 111 21.40 1.42 6.48
CA ASP A 111 20.26 2.32 6.40
C ASP A 111 20.68 3.67 5.80
N GLU A 112 21.84 4.19 6.20
CA GLU A 112 22.43 5.43 5.70
C GLU A 112 22.74 5.37 4.21
N ALA A 113 23.38 4.28 3.76
CA ALA A 113 23.73 4.13 2.35
C ALA A 113 22.48 4.04 1.45
N ARG A 114 21.43 3.32 1.90
CA ARG A 114 20.16 3.19 1.17
C ARG A 114 19.41 4.52 1.10
N ALA A 115 19.35 5.26 2.20
CA ALA A 115 18.77 6.59 2.23
C ALA A 115 19.55 7.55 1.34
N THR A 116 20.89 7.56 1.44
CA THR A 116 21.77 8.42 0.62
C THR A 116 21.59 8.14 -0.88
N GLU A 117 21.58 6.88 -1.32
CA GLU A 117 21.34 6.55 -2.74
C GLU A 117 20.01 7.10 -3.23
N LEU A 118 18.94 6.94 -2.44
CA LEU A 118 17.61 7.43 -2.80
C LEU A 118 17.59 8.96 -2.87
N MET A 119 18.19 9.65 -1.89
CA MET A 119 18.26 11.10 -1.85
C MET A 119 19.06 11.68 -3.02
N GLN A 120 20.22 11.07 -3.35
CA GLN A 120 21.03 11.48 -4.51
C GLN A 120 20.22 11.42 -5.81
N PHE A 121 19.36 10.41 -5.99
CA PHE A 121 18.50 10.34 -7.17
C PHE A 121 17.40 11.41 -7.13
N PHE A 122 16.89 11.78 -5.97
CA PHE A 122 15.94 12.90 -5.87
C PHE A 122 16.59 14.26 -6.17
N GLU A 123 17.84 14.50 -5.76
CA GLU A 123 18.55 15.75 -5.98
C GLU A 123 18.97 15.97 -7.44
N ARG A 124 19.28 14.91 -8.16
CA ARG A 124 19.75 14.98 -9.55
C ARG A 124 18.69 15.49 -10.50
N GLN A 125 18.99 16.56 -11.23
CA GLN A 125 18.07 17.19 -12.18
C GLN A 125 17.88 16.41 -13.48
N ASP A 126 18.80 15.52 -13.82
CA ASP A 126 18.75 14.66 -15.01
C ASP A 126 17.94 13.36 -14.78
N VAL A 127 17.58 13.03 -13.53
CA VAL A 127 16.73 11.89 -13.19
C VAL A 127 15.26 12.30 -13.20
N ASP A 128 14.43 11.65 -14.03
CA ASP A 128 13.00 11.92 -14.17
C ASP A 128 12.14 10.99 -13.28
N ALA A 129 12.59 9.73 -13.10
CA ALA A 129 11.88 8.74 -12.31
C ALA A 129 12.83 7.86 -11.50
N ILE A 130 12.31 7.34 -10.39
CA ILE A 130 12.98 6.36 -9.53
C ILE A 130 12.09 5.12 -9.43
N ILE A 131 12.59 3.97 -9.92
CA ILE A 131 11.98 2.67 -9.71
C ILE A 131 12.76 1.96 -8.60
N CYS A 132 12.07 1.53 -7.56
CA CYS A 132 12.72 0.72 -6.52
C CYS A 132 13.09 -0.65 -7.08
N ALA A 133 14.29 -1.12 -6.81
CA ALA A 133 14.82 -2.38 -7.34
C ALA A 133 13.99 -3.58 -6.87
N ARG A 134 13.64 -3.60 -5.57
CA ARG A 134 12.89 -4.66 -4.91
C ARG A 134 12.29 -4.17 -3.60
N GLY A 135 11.16 -4.77 -3.19
CA GLY A 135 10.66 -4.71 -1.81
C GLY A 135 11.42 -5.68 -0.88
N GLY A 136 10.69 -6.49 -0.14
CA GLY A 136 11.23 -7.45 0.82
C GLY A 136 11.20 -6.91 2.24
N TYR A 137 12.26 -6.21 2.70
CA TYR A 137 12.31 -5.61 4.02
C TYR A 137 13.27 -4.41 4.06
N GLY A 138 12.92 -3.40 4.84
CA GLY A 138 13.87 -2.37 5.26
C GLY A 138 13.52 -0.94 4.86
N SER A 139 12.47 -0.69 4.06
CA SER A 139 12.09 0.68 3.67
C SER A 139 11.69 1.53 4.87
N MET A 140 10.99 0.95 5.86
CA MET A 140 10.62 1.66 7.10
C MET A 140 11.84 2.19 7.88
N ARG A 141 12.99 1.52 7.80
CA ARG A 141 14.19 1.87 8.55
C ARG A 141 14.89 3.15 8.07
N ILE A 142 14.52 3.61 6.89
CA ILE A 142 15.11 4.81 6.30
C ILE A 142 14.17 6.02 6.30
N LEU A 143 12.91 5.89 6.74
CA LEU A 143 11.91 6.95 6.65
C LEU A 143 12.33 8.21 7.43
N ASP A 144 12.96 8.07 8.59
CA ASP A 144 13.46 9.17 9.41
C ASP A 144 14.79 9.77 8.92
N LYS A 145 15.43 9.14 7.93
CA LYS A 145 16.71 9.56 7.32
C LYS A 145 16.52 10.32 6.00
N LEU A 146 15.28 10.42 5.52
CA LEU A 146 14.97 11.13 4.28
C LEU A 146 14.70 12.62 4.56
N ASP A 147 15.26 13.49 3.73
CA ASP A 147 14.91 14.91 3.74
C ASP A 147 13.69 15.15 2.82
N TYR A 148 12.51 15.22 3.44
CA TYR A 148 11.25 15.40 2.73
C TYR A 148 11.12 16.79 2.09
N GLU A 149 11.86 17.81 2.56
CA GLU A 149 11.88 19.12 1.93
C GLU A 149 12.69 19.09 0.62
N ILE A 150 13.79 18.36 0.58
CA ILE A 150 14.52 18.13 -0.68
C ILE A 150 13.65 17.34 -1.66
N ILE A 151 12.98 16.26 -1.19
CA ILE A 151 12.07 15.47 -2.03
C ILE A 151 10.96 16.37 -2.60
N LYS A 152 10.34 17.22 -1.77
CA LYS A 152 9.26 18.12 -2.15
C LYS A 152 9.68 19.15 -3.21
N ARG A 153 10.91 19.66 -3.12
CA ARG A 153 11.47 20.58 -4.11
C ARG A 153 11.88 19.91 -5.43
N ASN A 154 12.04 18.59 -5.43
CA ASN A 154 12.45 17.81 -6.60
C ASN A 154 11.44 16.69 -6.88
N PRO A 155 10.17 17.00 -7.21
CA PRO A 155 9.14 15.99 -7.39
C PRO A 155 9.47 15.07 -8.57
N LYS A 156 9.60 13.77 -8.30
CA LYS A 156 9.90 12.73 -9.27
C LYS A 156 8.89 11.59 -9.17
N ILE A 157 8.70 10.89 -10.26
CA ILE A 157 7.97 9.63 -10.27
C ILE A 157 8.73 8.64 -9.37
N LEU A 158 8.10 8.19 -8.27
CA LEU A 158 8.61 7.15 -7.39
C LEU A 158 7.72 5.92 -7.47
N ILE A 159 8.28 4.78 -7.89
CA ILE A 159 7.52 3.54 -8.14
C ILE A 159 8.03 2.42 -7.22
N GLY A 160 7.09 1.74 -6.57
CA GLY A 160 7.36 0.59 -5.70
C GLY A 160 6.12 -0.17 -5.31
N PHE A 161 6.25 -1.32 -4.65
CA PHE A 161 5.18 -2.03 -3.96
C PHE A 161 5.74 -2.96 -2.88
N SER A 162 4.85 -3.70 -2.17
CA SER A 162 5.27 -4.59 -1.07
C SER A 162 5.83 -3.76 0.10
N ASP A 163 7.00 -4.11 0.65
CA ASP A 163 7.70 -3.34 1.71
C ASP A 163 7.78 -1.83 1.41
N LEU A 164 7.90 -1.47 0.14
CA LEU A 164 7.99 -0.07 -0.30
C LEU A 164 6.70 0.72 -0.11
N THR A 165 5.59 0.08 0.21
CA THR A 165 4.34 0.75 0.59
C THR A 165 4.57 1.76 1.70
N ALA A 166 5.43 1.44 2.69
CA ALA A 166 5.77 2.37 3.77
C ALA A 166 6.48 3.63 3.24
N LEU A 167 7.42 3.45 2.31
CA LEU A 167 8.14 4.57 1.67
C LEU A 167 7.19 5.44 0.83
N LEU A 168 6.36 4.83 -0.03
CA LEU A 168 5.45 5.57 -0.90
C LEU A 168 4.44 6.40 -0.10
N ASN A 169 3.81 5.80 0.92
CA ASN A 169 2.85 6.49 1.77
C ASN A 169 3.53 7.58 2.61
N ALA A 170 4.76 7.35 3.11
CA ALA A 170 5.52 8.36 3.84
C ALA A 170 5.86 9.57 2.97
N VAL A 171 6.35 9.34 1.74
CA VAL A 171 6.63 10.44 0.79
C VAL A 171 5.36 11.21 0.49
N TYR A 172 4.25 10.52 0.17
CA TYR A 172 2.97 11.19 -0.07
C TYR A 172 2.49 11.98 1.16
N ALA A 173 2.47 11.38 2.34
CA ALA A 173 2.00 12.03 3.57
C ALA A 173 2.82 13.27 3.95
N LYS A 174 4.14 13.26 3.69
CA LYS A 174 5.04 14.36 4.06
C LYS A 174 5.14 15.46 3.00
N THR A 175 4.92 15.13 1.73
CA THR A 175 5.21 16.06 0.62
C THR A 175 4.02 16.35 -0.28
N ASN A 176 2.96 15.56 -0.23
CA ASN A 176 1.85 15.51 -1.19
C ASN A 176 2.29 15.18 -2.64
N ILE A 177 3.50 14.65 -2.84
CA ILE A 177 3.92 14.16 -4.16
C ILE A 177 3.22 12.84 -4.46
N VAL A 178 2.57 12.76 -5.61
CA VAL A 178 1.96 11.53 -6.11
C VAL A 178 3.04 10.46 -6.33
N CYS A 179 2.90 9.34 -5.63
CA CYS A 179 3.75 8.16 -5.75
C CYS A 179 2.98 7.01 -6.41
N PHE A 180 3.68 6.00 -6.92
CA PHE A 180 3.06 4.98 -7.75
C PHE A 180 3.27 3.59 -7.15
N HIS A 181 2.17 2.97 -6.70
CA HIS A 181 2.19 1.56 -6.32
C HIS A 181 2.14 0.70 -7.58
N GLY A 182 3.28 0.20 -8.00
CA GLY A 182 3.45 -0.48 -9.28
C GLY A 182 4.68 -1.40 -9.32
N PRO A 183 5.01 -1.95 -10.49
CA PRO A 183 6.08 -2.92 -10.63
C PRO A 183 7.44 -2.35 -10.24
N VAL A 184 8.23 -3.16 -9.52
CA VAL A 184 9.63 -2.88 -9.13
C VAL A 184 10.62 -3.49 -10.13
N GLY A 185 11.91 -3.19 -9.97
CA GLY A 185 12.97 -3.64 -10.86
C GLY A 185 13.05 -5.16 -11.11
N VAL A 186 12.68 -5.98 -10.13
CA VAL A 186 12.64 -7.45 -10.28
C VAL A 186 11.30 -8.00 -10.74
N SER A 187 10.31 -7.15 -11.01
CA SER A 187 8.98 -7.62 -11.44
C SER A 187 9.00 -8.18 -12.86
N THR A 188 8.22 -9.23 -13.08
CA THR A 188 7.77 -9.56 -14.43
C THR A 188 6.67 -8.58 -14.82
N ILE A 189 6.82 -7.91 -15.94
CA ILE A 189 5.90 -6.89 -16.44
C ILE A 189 5.36 -7.40 -17.79
N ASP A 190 4.09 -7.81 -17.79
CA ASP A 190 3.37 -8.17 -19.01
C ASP A 190 2.76 -6.94 -19.71
N ASP A 191 2.13 -7.13 -20.87
CA ASP A 191 1.57 -6.02 -21.66
C ASP A 191 0.46 -5.26 -20.88
N PHE A 192 -0.35 -5.95 -20.08
CA PHE A 192 -1.37 -5.32 -19.24
C PHE A 192 -0.73 -4.41 -18.19
N SER A 193 0.25 -4.93 -17.46
CA SER A 193 0.99 -4.17 -16.44
C SER A 193 1.76 -3.00 -17.05
N LEU A 194 2.40 -3.21 -18.21
CA LEU A 194 3.12 -2.17 -18.93
C LEU A 194 2.19 -1.05 -19.40
N ASN A 195 1.02 -1.41 -19.97
CA ASN A 195 0.03 -0.43 -20.41
C ASN A 195 -0.52 0.36 -19.22
N SER A 196 -0.84 -0.30 -18.10
CA SER A 196 -1.26 0.37 -16.89
C SER A 196 -0.17 1.30 -16.33
N LEU A 197 1.07 0.85 -16.27
CA LEU A 197 2.19 1.69 -15.84
C LEU A 197 2.34 2.91 -16.74
N LYS A 198 2.44 2.72 -18.05
CA LYS A 198 2.63 3.82 -19.01
C LYS A 198 1.48 4.84 -18.96
N SER A 199 0.24 4.40 -18.74
CA SER A 199 -0.91 5.30 -18.68
C SER A 199 -0.83 6.32 -17.55
N VAL A 200 -0.13 6.02 -16.46
CA VAL A 200 -0.04 6.89 -15.28
C VAL A 200 1.28 7.66 -15.18
N ILE A 201 2.36 7.21 -15.85
CA ILE A 201 3.67 7.87 -15.78
C ILE A 201 4.02 8.67 -17.04
N THR A 202 3.28 8.53 -18.14
CA THR A 202 3.45 9.32 -19.36
C THR A 202 2.20 10.17 -19.60
N LYS A 203 2.37 11.34 -20.17
CA LYS A 203 1.22 12.18 -20.51
C LYS A 203 0.40 11.51 -21.62
N LYS A 204 -0.84 11.14 -21.31
CA LYS A 204 -1.78 10.54 -22.26
C LYS A 204 -3.09 11.30 -22.28
N GLU A 205 -3.73 11.33 -23.46
CA GLU A 205 -5.06 11.91 -23.63
C GLU A 205 -6.15 11.08 -22.93
N THR A 206 -5.95 9.74 -22.88
CA THR A 206 -6.89 8.81 -22.27
C THR A 206 -6.34 8.30 -20.94
N LEU A 207 -7.10 8.53 -19.88
CA LEU A 207 -6.79 8.00 -18.55
C LEU A 207 -7.03 6.48 -18.51
N PHE A 208 -6.33 5.80 -17.61
CA PHE A 208 -6.46 4.36 -17.47
C PHE A 208 -7.87 3.99 -17.01
N SER A 209 -8.50 3.09 -17.77
CA SER A 209 -9.75 2.44 -17.42
C SER A 209 -9.65 0.96 -17.77
N ALA A 210 -10.19 0.10 -16.92
CA ALA A 210 -10.22 -1.35 -17.15
C ALA A 210 -11.54 -1.95 -16.71
N LYS A 211 -12.07 -2.88 -17.53
CA LYS A 211 -13.08 -3.85 -17.13
C LYS A 211 -12.37 -5.02 -16.46
N LEU A 212 -12.85 -5.42 -15.29
CA LEU A 212 -12.17 -6.40 -14.43
C LEU A 212 -13.15 -7.52 -14.08
N ASP A 213 -13.42 -8.36 -15.05
CA ASP A 213 -14.46 -9.42 -14.96
C ASP A 213 -14.18 -10.44 -13.84
N GLU A 214 -12.89 -10.66 -13.50
CA GLU A 214 -12.48 -11.52 -12.38
C GLU A 214 -12.73 -10.91 -10.99
N MET A 215 -12.96 -9.59 -10.93
CA MET A 215 -13.22 -8.88 -9.67
C MET A 215 -14.50 -9.40 -9.03
N LYS A 216 -14.42 -9.77 -7.77
CA LYS A 216 -15.55 -10.27 -7.00
C LYS A 216 -16.11 -9.17 -6.12
N VAL A 217 -17.43 -9.01 -6.16
CA VAL A 217 -18.15 -7.97 -5.43
C VAL A 217 -18.68 -8.54 -4.12
N ILE A 218 -18.43 -7.85 -3.01
CA ILE A 218 -19.00 -8.16 -1.69
C ILE A 218 -20.13 -7.17 -1.37
N ASN A 219 -19.88 -5.88 -1.53
CA ASN A 219 -20.90 -4.83 -1.45
C ASN A 219 -20.97 -4.11 -2.79
N GLU A 220 -22.18 -4.01 -3.31
CA GLU A 220 -22.47 -3.29 -4.56
C GLU A 220 -22.44 -1.78 -4.36
N GLY A 221 -22.17 -1.05 -5.43
CA GLY A 221 -22.24 0.40 -5.50
C GLY A 221 -21.16 1.00 -6.38
N THR A 222 -21.22 2.33 -6.48
CA THR A 222 -20.21 3.14 -7.16
C THR A 222 -19.66 4.13 -6.15
N CYS A 223 -18.35 4.28 -6.13
CA CYS A 223 -17.71 5.31 -5.32
C CYS A 223 -16.58 6.00 -6.08
N GLU A 224 -16.34 7.25 -5.72
CA GLU A 224 -15.17 8.02 -6.09
C GLU A 224 -14.40 8.39 -4.83
N GLY A 225 -13.07 8.34 -4.92
CA GLY A 225 -12.20 8.69 -3.80
C GLY A 225 -10.75 8.74 -4.26
N PHE A 226 -9.88 9.15 -3.34
CA PHE A 226 -8.44 9.17 -3.61
C PHE A 226 -7.84 7.78 -3.41
N ILE A 227 -7.01 7.36 -4.36
CA ILE A 227 -6.27 6.09 -4.24
C ILE A 227 -5.32 6.18 -3.05
N GLN A 228 -5.50 5.30 -2.08
CA GLN A 228 -4.62 5.15 -0.92
C GLN A 228 -4.44 3.66 -0.63
N GLY A 229 -3.30 3.28 -0.06
CA GLY A 229 -3.16 1.88 0.32
C GLY A 229 -1.83 1.25 -0.09
N GLY A 230 -1.88 -0.06 -0.37
CA GLY A 230 -0.77 -0.91 -0.72
C GLY A 230 -0.73 -2.20 0.11
N ASN A 231 0.44 -2.62 0.54
CA ASN A 231 0.61 -3.81 1.37
C ASN A 231 0.05 -3.58 2.78
N LEU A 232 -0.88 -4.44 3.19
CA LEU A 232 -1.64 -4.29 4.43
C LEU A 232 -0.75 -4.34 5.68
N ARG A 233 0.25 -5.22 5.70
CA ARG A 233 1.23 -5.31 6.79
C ARG A 233 2.01 -4.00 6.94
N MET A 234 2.46 -3.42 5.85
CA MET A 234 3.22 -2.16 5.88
C MET A 234 2.36 -1.00 6.36
N ILE A 235 1.10 -0.93 5.91
CA ILE A 235 0.14 0.08 6.35
C ILE A 235 -0.12 -0.05 7.85
N SER A 236 -0.43 -1.27 8.34
CA SER A 236 -0.68 -1.49 9.76
C SER A 236 0.56 -1.22 10.64
N SER A 237 1.76 -1.50 10.11
CA SER A 237 3.02 -1.29 10.83
C SER A 237 3.41 0.19 10.96
N THR A 238 2.87 1.08 10.12
CA THR A 238 3.15 2.52 10.20
C THR A 238 2.11 3.31 10.99
N LEU A 239 1.02 2.68 11.46
CA LEU A 239 0.01 3.34 12.27
C LEU A 239 0.60 3.90 13.58
N GLY A 240 0.16 5.11 13.94
CA GLY A 240 0.67 5.83 15.11
C GLY A 240 2.04 6.48 14.90
N THR A 241 2.58 6.45 13.69
CA THR A 241 3.83 7.13 13.32
C THR A 241 3.54 8.37 12.46
N PRO A 242 4.49 9.30 12.32
CA PRO A 242 4.35 10.44 11.40
C PRO A 242 4.24 10.06 9.92
N TYR A 243 4.31 8.78 9.58
CA TYR A 243 4.33 8.22 8.23
C TYR A 243 3.09 7.38 7.92
N GLU A 244 2.11 7.40 8.79
CA GLU A 244 0.89 6.62 8.62
C GLU A 244 0.05 7.08 7.42
N ILE A 245 -0.76 6.17 6.91
CA ILE A 245 -1.64 6.40 5.76
C ILE A 245 -2.68 7.48 6.04
N GLN A 246 -2.94 8.33 5.05
CA GLN A 246 -4.05 9.28 5.02
C GLN A 246 -5.24 8.62 4.34
N SER A 247 -6.27 8.26 5.10
CA SER A 247 -7.38 7.43 4.59
C SER A 247 -8.71 8.16 4.41
N ASP A 248 -8.82 9.40 4.82
CA ASP A 248 -10.06 10.16 4.63
C ASP A 248 -10.36 10.36 3.13
N ASP A 249 -11.61 10.18 2.75
CA ASP A 249 -12.09 10.23 1.36
C ASP A 249 -11.38 9.25 0.40
N ALA A 250 -10.73 8.22 0.93
CA ALA A 250 -9.97 7.27 0.14
C ALA A 250 -10.82 6.11 -0.39
N ILE A 251 -10.41 5.58 -1.55
CA ILE A 251 -10.62 4.20 -1.91
C ILE A 251 -9.37 3.45 -1.44
N LEU A 252 -9.53 2.59 -0.43
CA LEU A 252 -8.42 1.82 0.13
C LEU A 252 -8.12 0.59 -0.72
N PHE A 253 -6.91 0.55 -1.30
CA PHE A 253 -6.37 -0.61 -2.00
C PHE A 253 -5.46 -1.39 -1.07
N LEU A 254 -5.86 -2.61 -0.72
CA LEU A 254 -5.17 -3.44 0.26
C LEU A 254 -4.82 -4.82 -0.32
N GLU A 255 -3.57 -5.21 -0.22
CA GLU A 255 -3.09 -6.54 -0.61
C GLU A 255 -2.09 -7.08 0.40
N ASP A 256 -1.85 -8.37 0.41
CA ASP A 256 -0.74 -8.96 1.15
C ASP A 256 -0.30 -10.31 0.56
N VAL A 257 0.82 -10.83 1.05
CA VAL A 257 1.42 -12.09 0.62
C VAL A 257 1.96 -12.85 1.81
N SER A 258 1.78 -14.18 1.79
CA SER A 258 2.34 -15.12 2.78
C SER A 258 1.83 -14.93 4.21
N GLU A 259 0.64 -14.34 4.38
CA GLU A 259 -0.02 -14.14 5.65
C GLU A 259 -1.03 -15.25 5.96
N HIS A 260 -1.26 -15.53 7.24
CA HIS A 260 -2.40 -16.33 7.67
C HIS A 260 -3.67 -15.48 7.77
N ALA A 261 -4.84 -16.10 7.67
CA ALA A 261 -6.12 -15.40 7.77
C ALA A 261 -6.25 -14.62 9.09
N TYR A 262 -5.78 -15.15 10.23
CA TYR A 262 -5.80 -14.45 11.52
C TYR A 262 -4.85 -13.24 11.58
N GLU A 263 -3.79 -13.21 10.75
CA GLU A 263 -2.90 -12.06 10.64
C GLU A 263 -3.57 -10.95 9.84
N ILE A 264 -4.26 -11.30 8.76
CA ILE A 264 -5.10 -10.37 7.99
C ILE A 264 -6.23 -9.81 8.88
N ASP A 265 -6.92 -10.67 9.65
CA ASP A 265 -7.94 -10.30 10.63
C ASP A 265 -7.40 -9.23 11.60
N ARG A 266 -6.25 -9.50 12.22
CA ARG A 266 -5.60 -8.58 13.16
C ARG A 266 -5.26 -7.23 12.52
N MET A 267 -4.72 -7.24 11.30
CA MET A 267 -4.34 -6.00 10.61
C MET A 267 -5.55 -5.18 10.18
N ILE A 268 -6.62 -5.82 9.68
CA ILE A 268 -7.88 -5.12 9.37
C ILE A 268 -8.50 -4.56 10.65
N MET A 269 -8.55 -5.35 11.73
CA MET A 269 -9.05 -4.89 13.03
C MET A 269 -8.24 -3.71 13.56
N GLN A 270 -6.91 -3.70 13.37
CA GLN A 270 -6.07 -2.58 13.75
C GLN A 270 -6.42 -1.30 12.97
N LEU A 271 -6.71 -1.39 11.66
CA LEU A 271 -7.17 -0.25 10.86
C LEU A 271 -8.52 0.27 11.34
N LEU A 272 -9.45 -0.63 11.67
CA LEU A 272 -10.77 -0.28 12.23
C LEU A 272 -10.62 0.46 13.57
N LEU A 273 -9.85 -0.08 14.51
CA LEU A 273 -9.62 0.51 15.83
C LEU A 273 -8.84 1.84 15.77
N ALA A 274 -7.93 1.98 14.80
CA ALA A 274 -7.23 3.24 14.54
C ALA A 274 -8.08 4.30 13.82
N GLY A 275 -9.34 3.99 13.50
CA GLY A 275 -10.26 4.91 12.81
C GLY A 275 -9.95 5.11 11.32
N LYS A 276 -8.99 4.36 10.75
CA LYS A 276 -8.56 4.52 9.36
C LYS A 276 -9.58 4.03 8.32
N MET A 277 -10.64 3.37 8.76
CA MET A 277 -11.75 2.94 7.91
C MET A 277 -13.05 3.74 8.15
N LYS A 278 -13.00 4.84 8.92
CA LYS A 278 -14.21 5.61 9.29
C LYS A 278 -14.75 6.46 8.12
N ASN A 279 -13.87 7.12 7.39
CA ASN A 279 -14.24 8.11 6.37
C ASN A 279 -13.82 7.67 4.95
N ILE A 280 -13.61 6.38 4.73
CA ILE A 280 -13.24 5.85 3.40
C ILE A 280 -14.47 5.77 2.49
N ARG A 281 -14.26 5.83 1.17
CA ARG A 281 -15.31 5.77 0.14
C ARG A 281 -15.55 4.36 -0.37
N GLY A 282 -14.53 3.50 -0.35
CA GLY A 282 -14.61 2.12 -0.79
C GLY A 282 -13.38 1.32 -0.40
N ILE A 283 -13.45 -0.01 -0.53
CA ILE A 283 -12.33 -0.90 -0.27
C ILE A 283 -12.12 -1.84 -1.45
N VAL A 284 -10.89 -1.96 -1.88
CA VAL A 284 -10.46 -2.83 -2.97
C VAL A 284 -9.36 -3.75 -2.45
N PHE A 285 -9.68 -5.02 -2.25
CA PHE A 285 -8.68 -6.02 -1.93
C PHE A 285 -8.07 -6.61 -3.20
N GLY A 286 -6.74 -6.64 -3.25
CA GLY A 286 -5.99 -7.39 -4.25
C GLY A 286 -6.09 -8.91 -4.05
N LYS A 287 -5.43 -9.66 -4.91
CA LYS A 287 -5.33 -11.12 -4.76
C LYS A 287 -4.30 -11.42 -3.67
N PHE A 288 -4.76 -12.00 -2.57
CA PHE A 288 -3.86 -12.53 -1.54
C PHE A 288 -3.16 -13.79 -2.06
N LYS A 289 -1.84 -13.80 -2.07
CA LYS A 289 -1.04 -14.93 -2.59
C LYS A 289 -0.26 -15.63 -1.50
N ASN A 290 0.12 -16.90 -1.80
CA ASN A 290 0.96 -17.74 -0.93
C ASN A 290 0.47 -17.76 0.51
N LEU A 291 -0.85 -17.85 0.67
CA LEU A 291 -1.47 -17.98 1.97
C LEU A 291 -0.80 -19.14 2.71
N ASN A 292 -0.25 -18.86 3.88
CA ASN A 292 0.35 -19.88 4.71
C ASN A 292 -0.76 -20.82 5.22
N VAL A 293 -1.16 -21.77 4.38
CA VAL A 293 -2.05 -22.90 4.76
C VAL A 293 -1.26 -23.93 5.59
N ARG A 294 -0.05 -23.56 6.10
CA ARG A 294 0.65 -24.42 7.04
C ARG A 294 -0.27 -24.67 8.21
N LYS A 295 -0.54 -25.98 8.41
CA LYS A 295 -1.32 -26.58 9.48
C LYS A 295 -1.55 -25.60 10.62
N SER A 296 -2.69 -24.92 10.59
CA SER A 296 -3.19 -24.17 11.73
C SER A 296 -3.06 -25.08 12.96
N PHE A 297 -2.74 -24.53 14.13
CA PHE A 297 -2.88 -25.26 15.40
C PHE A 297 -4.26 -25.91 15.53
N TYR A 298 -5.22 -25.50 14.68
CA TYR A 298 -6.58 -26.02 14.53
C TYR A 298 -6.83 -26.38 13.05
N PRO A 299 -6.31 -27.52 12.55
CA PRO A 299 -6.61 -27.99 11.19
C PRO A 299 -8.14 -28.09 11.03
N ASN A 300 -8.68 -27.47 9.97
CA ASN A 300 -10.10 -27.38 9.62
C ASN A 300 -11.00 -26.49 10.49
N ARG A 301 -10.48 -25.56 11.30
CA ARG A 301 -11.27 -24.63 12.12
C ARG A 301 -10.90 -23.15 11.97
N GLY A 302 -9.98 -22.79 11.06
CA GLY A 302 -9.60 -21.41 10.79
C GLY A 302 -10.53 -20.76 9.76
N LYS A 303 -10.82 -19.44 9.93
CA LYS A 303 -11.49 -18.65 8.91
C LYS A 303 -10.62 -18.54 7.66
N THR A 304 -11.27 -18.45 6.51
CA THR A 304 -10.63 -18.01 5.26
C THR A 304 -10.50 -16.48 5.27
N ILE A 305 -9.64 -15.93 4.41
CA ILE A 305 -9.52 -14.47 4.26
C ILE A 305 -10.84 -13.85 3.81
N HIS A 306 -11.61 -14.54 2.96
CA HIS A 306 -12.92 -14.05 2.52
C HIS A 306 -13.92 -13.95 3.69
N GLU A 307 -13.91 -14.93 4.60
CA GLU A 307 -14.75 -14.86 5.80
C GLU A 307 -14.34 -13.70 6.70
N VAL A 308 -13.04 -13.44 6.87
CA VAL A 308 -12.52 -12.29 7.60
C VAL A 308 -12.98 -10.97 6.95
N ILE A 309 -12.80 -10.81 5.65
CA ILE A 309 -13.23 -9.61 4.91
C ILE A 309 -14.74 -9.42 5.03
N ASN A 310 -15.54 -10.48 4.86
CA ASN A 310 -17.00 -10.41 4.99
C ASN A 310 -17.42 -10.01 6.40
N GLU A 311 -16.78 -10.53 7.43
CA GLU A 311 -17.13 -10.22 8.82
C GLU A 311 -16.76 -8.80 9.20
N LEU A 312 -15.55 -8.34 8.84
CA LEU A 312 -15.02 -7.07 9.31
C LEU A 312 -15.31 -5.89 8.38
N CYS A 313 -15.36 -6.09 7.07
CA CYS A 313 -15.47 -5.00 6.11
C CYS A 313 -16.86 -4.87 5.48
N LYS A 314 -17.59 -5.98 5.26
CA LYS A 314 -18.94 -5.93 4.69
C LYS A 314 -19.91 -5.05 5.50
N PRO A 315 -19.88 -5.04 6.86
CA PRO A 315 -20.77 -4.20 7.66
C PRO A 315 -20.56 -2.69 7.49
N LEU A 316 -19.46 -2.25 6.88
CA LEU A 316 -19.20 -0.84 6.59
C LEU A 316 -20.18 -0.27 5.56
N GLY A 317 -20.87 -1.12 4.77
CA GLY A 317 -21.93 -0.72 3.84
C GLY A 317 -21.46 0.09 2.62
N ILE A 318 -20.15 0.20 2.42
CA ILE A 318 -19.53 0.90 1.28
C ILE A 318 -19.16 -0.08 0.16
N PRO A 319 -18.96 0.37 -1.10
CA PRO A 319 -18.49 -0.48 -2.19
C PRO A 319 -17.25 -1.26 -1.79
N LEU A 320 -17.32 -2.60 -1.93
CA LEU A 320 -16.27 -3.51 -1.48
C LEU A 320 -16.07 -4.62 -2.50
N VAL A 321 -14.84 -4.74 -2.99
CA VAL A 321 -14.45 -5.76 -3.96
C VAL A 321 -13.16 -6.46 -3.56
N TYR A 322 -12.91 -7.66 -4.10
CA TYR A 322 -11.67 -8.40 -3.94
C TYR A 322 -11.26 -9.10 -5.24
N ASP A 323 -10.08 -9.71 -5.25
CA ASP A 323 -9.41 -10.24 -6.45
C ASP A 323 -9.07 -9.17 -7.49
N PHE A 324 -8.95 -7.90 -7.10
CA PHE A 324 -8.47 -6.85 -7.97
C PHE A 324 -7.01 -7.10 -8.38
N PRO A 325 -6.63 -6.89 -9.65
CA PRO A 325 -5.29 -7.21 -10.13
C PRO A 325 -4.26 -6.15 -9.71
N PHE A 326 -3.83 -6.17 -8.45
CA PHE A 326 -2.70 -5.37 -7.96
C PHE A 326 -1.90 -6.10 -6.87
N GLY A 327 -0.71 -5.61 -6.55
CA GLY A 327 0.17 -6.20 -5.55
C GLY A 327 1.03 -7.35 -6.09
N HIS A 328 1.10 -8.48 -5.35
CA HIS A 328 1.97 -9.63 -5.66
C HIS A 328 1.41 -10.56 -6.75
N VAL A 329 0.86 -10.00 -7.82
CA VAL A 329 0.33 -10.72 -8.99
C VAL A 329 1.20 -10.47 -10.21
N SER A 330 1.11 -11.33 -11.24
CA SER A 330 1.86 -11.15 -12.49
C SER A 330 1.33 -9.96 -13.27
N SER A 331 0.04 -9.99 -13.60
CA SER A 331 -0.66 -8.89 -14.29
C SER A 331 -1.21 -7.93 -13.24
N LYS A 332 -0.77 -6.67 -13.24
CA LYS A 332 -1.11 -5.71 -12.19
C LYS A 332 -1.38 -4.31 -12.71
N VAL A 333 -2.37 -3.67 -12.08
CA VAL A 333 -2.62 -2.24 -12.25
C VAL A 333 -1.59 -1.44 -11.46
N THR A 334 -1.10 -0.35 -12.04
CA THR A 334 -0.30 0.65 -11.31
C THR A 334 -1.25 1.70 -10.75
N LEU A 335 -1.18 1.91 -9.44
CA LEU A 335 -2.07 2.80 -8.69
C LEU A 335 -1.32 4.07 -8.27
N PRO A 336 -1.67 5.25 -8.79
CA PRO A 336 -1.10 6.53 -8.35
C PRO A 336 -1.74 6.95 -7.02
N ILE A 337 -0.95 6.94 -5.93
CA ILE A 337 -1.37 7.32 -4.58
C ILE A 337 -1.76 8.79 -4.55
N GLY A 338 -2.94 9.11 -4.04
CA GLY A 338 -3.49 10.46 -3.93
C GLY A 338 -4.29 10.92 -5.14
N ILE A 339 -4.34 10.17 -6.22
CA ILE A 339 -5.11 10.51 -7.43
C ILE A 339 -6.55 10.01 -7.30
N LYS A 340 -7.50 10.79 -7.82
CA LYS A 340 -8.92 10.45 -7.78
C LYS A 340 -9.24 9.31 -8.74
N ALA A 341 -9.97 8.33 -8.25
CA ALA A 341 -10.43 7.17 -9.03
C ALA A 341 -11.89 6.87 -8.74
N ARG A 342 -12.49 6.05 -9.63
CA ARG A 342 -13.84 5.49 -9.49
C ARG A 342 -13.79 3.99 -9.54
N ILE A 343 -14.55 3.35 -8.66
CA ILE A 343 -14.92 1.94 -8.74
C ILE A 343 -16.42 1.87 -8.98
N ASP A 344 -16.82 1.15 -10.01
CA ASP A 344 -18.23 0.78 -10.27
C ASP A 344 -18.32 -0.75 -10.22
N THR A 345 -18.90 -1.26 -9.13
CA THR A 345 -18.98 -2.71 -8.90
C THR A 345 -19.96 -3.39 -9.82
N ASN A 346 -21.03 -2.68 -10.27
CA ASN A 346 -22.03 -3.21 -11.18
C ASN A 346 -21.47 -3.42 -12.58
N LYS A 347 -20.63 -2.48 -13.03
CA LYS A 347 -19.91 -2.57 -14.31
C LYS A 347 -18.62 -3.35 -14.21
N LYS A 348 -18.19 -3.70 -13.00
CA LYS A 348 -16.87 -4.27 -12.69
C LYS A 348 -15.75 -3.45 -13.33
N SER A 349 -15.80 -2.13 -13.20
CA SER A 349 -14.83 -1.21 -13.79
C SER A 349 -14.06 -0.43 -12.74
N PHE A 350 -12.82 -0.12 -13.08
CA PHE A 350 -11.94 0.82 -12.39
C PHE A 350 -11.49 1.90 -13.35
N GLU A 351 -11.57 3.14 -12.94
CA GLU A 351 -11.21 4.31 -13.75
C GLU A 351 -10.36 5.27 -12.93
N ILE A 352 -9.24 5.73 -13.48
CA ILE A 352 -8.49 6.88 -12.98
C ILE A 352 -9.13 8.13 -13.58
N LEU A 353 -9.51 9.10 -12.75
CA LEU A 353 -10.34 10.24 -13.15
C LEU A 353 -9.54 11.51 -13.49
N GLU A 354 -8.25 11.53 -13.18
CA GLU A 354 -7.38 12.69 -13.40
C GLU A 354 -5.95 12.26 -13.71
N SER A 355 -5.14 13.16 -14.29
CA SER A 355 -3.74 12.86 -14.56
C SER A 355 -2.94 12.69 -13.27
N ALA A 356 -2.05 11.70 -13.25
CA ALA A 356 -1.11 11.46 -12.14
C ALA A 356 0.25 12.18 -12.33
N VAL A 357 0.45 12.82 -13.48
CA VAL A 357 1.68 13.53 -13.87
C VAL A 357 1.35 14.87 -14.52
N SER A 358 2.29 15.81 -14.47
CA SER A 358 2.17 17.16 -15.04
C SER A 358 2.76 17.28 -16.45
#